data_c72c87587fbdec7cdccb27ddc74cd326
#
_entry.id   c72c87587fbdec7cdccb27ddc74cd326
#
_cell.length_a   1.000
_cell.length_b   1.000
_cell.length_c   1.000
_cell.angle_alpha   90.00
_cell.angle_beta   90.00
_cell.angle_gamma   90.00
#
_symmetry.space_group_name_H-M   'P 1'
#
loop_
_entity.id
_entity.type
_entity.pdbx_description
1 polymer ?
#
loop_
_entity_poly.entity_id
_entity_poly.type
_entity_poly.pdbx_seq_one_letter_code
_entity_poly.pdbx_strand_id
1 'polypeptide(L)'
;MVEAVPQALSLLHLSAGPVPVPALLDLIRQRVAELREQRCEVPYAADAAPVPGAPAAAPARDGRRGAASGTDALPRLLDWALEALASVGALTVDDGQATLTPLGNWAVWVKLEQICVAAQSPAGHIEQPAEAMLRGCVRLTPGPARAEYRAWLAARPVGKAVAELLAVARGDDALLRGLAFEALRVVGAAAEAEVRAAAGEPPLRPYALLWLAEHEGADPDEAPDVLTREEATWLWVDTAAAVVDHGESDLLVRHLESAVQGTVPALLDEVRAIGHPRTVQVLVALAAAHPDPALAKAVRRAAFQVHTGGS
;
A
#
# COMPACT_ATOMS: atom_id res chain seq x y z
N MET A 1 -23.95 2.17 -16.51
CA MET A 1 -22.94 1.73 -17.49
C MET A 1 -21.51 1.91 -16.99
N VAL A 2 -21.16 3.03 -16.38
CA VAL A 2 -19.79 3.28 -15.86
C VAL A 2 -19.32 2.22 -14.84
N GLU A 3 -20.23 1.60 -14.08
CA GLU A 3 -19.90 0.57 -13.09
C GLU A 3 -19.88 -0.87 -13.64
N ALA A 4 -20.50 -1.13 -14.77
CA ALA A 4 -20.59 -2.49 -15.33
C ALA A 4 -19.30 -2.92 -16.07
N VAL A 5 -18.59 -1.97 -16.70
CA VAL A 5 -17.32 -2.24 -17.39
C VAL A 5 -16.22 -2.69 -16.43
N PRO A 6 -15.98 -2.03 -15.28
CA PRO A 6 -15.02 -2.51 -14.28
C PRO A 6 -15.30 -3.92 -13.78
N GLN A 7 -16.57 -4.29 -13.64
CA GLN A 7 -16.95 -5.64 -13.19
C GLN A 7 -16.68 -6.71 -14.24
N ALA A 8 -16.97 -6.40 -15.52
CA ALA A 8 -16.62 -7.29 -16.63
C ALA A 8 -15.10 -7.50 -16.72
N LEU A 9 -14.31 -6.43 -16.58
CA LEU A 9 -12.84 -6.53 -16.53
C LEU A 9 -12.35 -7.32 -15.33
N SER A 10 -12.97 -7.15 -14.16
CA SER A 10 -12.64 -7.93 -12.96
C SER A 10 -12.95 -9.42 -13.16
N LEU A 11 -14.07 -9.76 -13.80
CA LEU A 11 -14.39 -11.14 -14.15
C LEU A 11 -13.36 -11.74 -15.10
N LEU A 12 -12.98 -11.02 -16.15
CA LEU A 12 -11.93 -11.44 -17.09
C LEU A 12 -10.58 -11.66 -16.38
N HIS A 13 -10.25 -10.80 -15.43
CA HIS A 13 -9.03 -10.94 -14.63
C HIS A 13 -9.06 -12.17 -13.71
N LEU A 14 -10.17 -12.40 -13.03
CA LEU A 14 -10.33 -13.53 -12.10
C LEU A 14 -10.43 -14.88 -12.81
N SER A 15 -10.96 -14.91 -14.04
CA SER A 15 -11.09 -16.15 -14.82
C SER A 15 -9.75 -16.69 -15.28
N ALA A 16 -8.71 -15.86 -15.34
CA ALA A 16 -7.36 -16.19 -15.82
C ALA A 16 -7.35 -16.89 -17.21
N GLY A 17 -8.42 -16.73 -18.00
CA GLY A 17 -8.59 -17.38 -19.30
C GLY A 17 -9.71 -16.76 -20.15
N PRO A 18 -9.97 -17.34 -21.33
CA PRO A 18 -11.02 -16.86 -22.23
C PRO A 18 -12.39 -16.93 -21.59
N VAL A 19 -13.18 -15.85 -21.71
CA VAL A 19 -14.56 -15.76 -21.21
C VAL A 19 -15.51 -15.52 -22.38
N PRO A 20 -16.58 -16.34 -22.55
CA PRO A 20 -17.56 -16.12 -23.60
C PRO A 20 -18.24 -14.73 -23.49
N VAL A 21 -18.29 -13.99 -24.59
CA VAL A 21 -18.94 -12.65 -24.63
C VAL A 21 -20.41 -12.70 -24.14
N PRO A 22 -21.21 -13.73 -24.43
CA PRO A 22 -22.55 -13.86 -23.83
C PRO A 22 -22.55 -13.89 -22.30
N ALA A 23 -21.57 -14.55 -21.66
CA ALA A 23 -21.47 -14.59 -20.20
C ALA A 23 -21.16 -13.20 -19.60
N LEU A 24 -20.33 -12.41 -20.27
CA LEU A 24 -20.12 -11.00 -19.90
C LEU A 24 -21.39 -10.17 -20.02
N LEU A 25 -22.16 -10.40 -21.08
CA LEU A 25 -23.43 -9.70 -21.28
C LEU A 25 -24.45 -10.03 -20.18
N ASP A 26 -24.54 -11.30 -19.79
CA ASP A 26 -25.46 -11.74 -18.74
C ASP A 26 -25.08 -11.16 -17.38
N LEU A 27 -23.78 -11.10 -17.05
CA LEU A 27 -23.29 -10.43 -15.85
C LEU A 27 -23.67 -8.95 -15.83
N ILE A 28 -23.49 -8.24 -16.96
CA ILE A 28 -23.86 -6.82 -17.09
C ILE A 28 -25.36 -6.62 -16.92
N ARG A 29 -26.18 -7.51 -17.51
CA ARG A 29 -27.66 -7.48 -17.35
C ARG A 29 -28.05 -7.66 -15.89
N GLN A 30 -27.51 -8.64 -15.22
CA GLN A 30 -27.75 -8.90 -13.81
C GLN A 30 -27.41 -7.65 -12.98
N ARG A 31 -26.24 -7.07 -13.18
CA ARG A 31 -25.82 -5.91 -12.41
C ARG A 31 -26.67 -4.67 -12.67
N VAL A 32 -27.09 -4.45 -13.91
CA VAL A 32 -28.02 -3.37 -14.24
C VAL A 32 -29.38 -3.57 -13.56
N ALA A 33 -29.84 -4.82 -13.43
CA ALA A 33 -31.07 -5.13 -12.69
C ALA A 33 -30.94 -4.81 -11.20
N GLU A 34 -29.87 -5.27 -10.56
CA GLU A 34 -29.56 -4.98 -9.15
C GLU A 34 -29.50 -3.46 -8.86
N LEU A 35 -28.78 -2.70 -9.71
CA LEU A 35 -28.68 -1.25 -9.57
C LEU A 35 -30.03 -0.52 -9.77
N ARG A 36 -30.93 -1.10 -10.57
CA ARG A 36 -32.30 -0.57 -10.72
C ARG A 36 -33.15 -0.83 -9.48
N GLU A 37 -33.05 -2.01 -8.89
CA GLU A 37 -33.74 -2.35 -7.64
C GLU A 37 -33.28 -1.45 -6.49
N GLN A 38 -31.98 -1.24 -6.34
CA GLN A 38 -31.40 -0.33 -5.31
C GLN A 38 -31.87 1.13 -5.47
N ARG A 39 -32.15 1.60 -6.69
CA ARG A 39 -32.69 2.95 -6.93
C ARG A 39 -34.16 3.10 -6.59
N CYS A 40 -34.92 2.00 -6.58
CA CYS A 40 -36.37 2.03 -6.25
C CYS A 40 -36.63 2.04 -4.73
N GLU A 41 -35.62 1.79 -3.91
CA GLU A 41 -35.75 1.76 -2.44
C GLU A 41 -35.56 3.11 -1.75
N VAL A 42 -35.33 4.21 -2.47
CA VAL A 42 -35.37 5.56 -1.87
C VAL A 42 -36.85 5.94 -1.78
N PRO A 43 -37.49 5.94 -0.59
CA PRO A 43 -38.86 6.42 -0.45
C PRO A 43 -38.84 7.90 -0.83
N TYR A 44 -39.44 8.23 -1.95
CA TYR A 44 -39.78 9.61 -2.25
C TYR A 44 -40.80 10.00 -1.17
N ALA A 45 -40.38 10.95 -0.29
CA ALA A 45 -41.26 11.48 0.75
C ALA A 45 -42.42 12.19 0.09
N ALA A 46 -43.50 11.42 -0.23
CA ALA A 46 -44.75 11.91 -0.78
C ALA A 46 -45.65 12.53 0.28
N ASP A 47 -45.13 12.80 1.49
CA ASP A 47 -45.89 13.42 2.60
C ASP A 47 -45.41 14.84 2.94
N ALA A 48 -44.96 15.61 1.94
CA ALA A 48 -44.92 17.07 2.08
C ALA A 48 -46.34 17.59 1.88
N ALA A 49 -47.01 18.00 2.97
CA ALA A 49 -48.30 18.65 2.93
C ALA A 49 -48.32 19.80 1.91
N PRO A 50 -49.39 19.95 1.11
CA PRO A 50 -49.45 20.98 0.08
C PRO A 50 -49.34 22.37 0.70
N VAL A 51 -48.36 23.15 0.25
CA VAL A 51 -48.24 24.56 0.63
C VAL A 51 -49.42 25.33 0.01
N PRO A 52 -50.26 26.00 0.78
CA PRO A 52 -51.40 26.77 0.25
C PRO A 52 -50.87 27.99 -0.53
N GLY A 53 -51.15 28.03 -1.82
CA GLY A 53 -50.88 29.23 -2.64
C GLY A 53 -50.04 29.01 -3.90
N ALA A 54 -49.66 27.79 -4.28
CA ALA A 54 -48.95 27.55 -5.53
C ALA A 54 -49.97 27.43 -6.73
N PRO A 55 -49.69 28.06 -7.89
CA PRO A 55 -50.55 27.95 -9.06
C PRO A 55 -50.54 26.53 -9.61
N ALA A 56 -51.72 26.03 -10.01
CA ALA A 56 -51.94 24.68 -10.55
C ALA A 56 -51.01 24.37 -11.73
N ALA A 57 -50.14 23.39 -11.54
CA ALA A 57 -49.28 22.88 -12.60
C ALA A 57 -50.16 22.14 -13.66
N ALA A 58 -49.88 22.43 -14.94
CA ALA A 58 -50.51 21.79 -16.07
C ALA A 58 -50.32 20.25 -16.04
N PRO A 59 -51.26 19.43 -16.59
CA PRO A 59 -51.19 17.98 -16.50
C PRO A 59 -49.92 17.47 -17.20
N ALA A 60 -49.13 16.72 -16.47
CA ALA A 60 -47.95 16.03 -16.98
C ALA A 60 -48.38 15.05 -18.09
N ARG A 61 -47.82 15.25 -19.29
CA ARG A 61 -47.97 14.32 -20.40
C ARG A 61 -47.36 12.99 -20.02
N ASP A 62 -48.17 11.97 -20.21
CA ASP A 62 -47.92 10.56 -19.94
C ASP A 62 -46.57 10.09 -20.46
N GLY A 63 -45.55 10.00 -19.56
CA GLY A 63 -44.18 9.61 -19.84
C GLY A 63 -43.96 8.10 -19.91
N ARG A 64 -44.94 7.32 -20.39
CA ARG A 64 -44.79 5.89 -20.62
C ARG A 64 -44.09 5.54 -21.94
N ARG A 65 -43.02 6.24 -22.29
CA ARG A 65 -42.14 5.84 -23.40
C ARG A 65 -40.70 5.91 -22.94
N GLY A 66 -40.16 4.83 -22.38
CA GLY A 66 -38.72 4.82 -22.04
C GLY A 66 -38.19 3.58 -21.32
N ALA A 67 -39.04 2.70 -20.82
CA ALA A 67 -38.56 1.53 -20.06
C ALA A 67 -38.12 0.33 -20.93
N ALA A 68 -38.55 0.23 -22.19
CA ALA A 68 -38.24 -0.90 -23.06
C ALA A 68 -36.95 -0.73 -23.90
N SER A 69 -36.46 0.50 -24.10
CA SER A 69 -35.33 0.76 -25.01
C SER A 69 -33.94 0.58 -24.36
N GLY A 70 -33.83 0.47 -23.04
CA GLY A 70 -32.52 0.46 -22.38
C GLY A 70 -31.82 -0.92 -22.38
N THR A 71 -32.59 -2.00 -22.47
CA THR A 71 -32.04 -3.37 -22.41
C THR A 71 -31.53 -3.83 -23.77
N ASP A 72 -32.12 -3.35 -24.88
CA ASP A 72 -31.70 -3.65 -26.25
C ASP A 72 -30.37 -2.95 -26.64
N ALA A 73 -29.96 -1.94 -25.90
CA ALA A 73 -28.70 -1.23 -26.16
C ALA A 73 -27.48 -1.91 -25.52
N LEU A 74 -27.65 -2.78 -24.53
CA LEU A 74 -26.54 -3.39 -23.78
C LEU A 74 -25.60 -4.24 -24.65
N PRO A 75 -26.06 -5.09 -25.58
CA PRO A 75 -25.16 -5.83 -26.47
C PRO A 75 -24.27 -4.90 -27.27
N ARG A 76 -24.83 -3.89 -27.93
CA ARG A 76 -24.08 -2.91 -28.74
C ARG A 76 -23.05 -2.12 -27.92
N LEU A 77 -23.38 -1.81 -26.66
CA LEU A 77 -22.50 -1.10 -25.76
C LEU A 77 -21.35 -2.01 -25.28
N LEU A 78 -21.64 -3.30 -25.08
CA LEU A 78 -20.60 -4.28 -24.78
C LEU A 78 -19.67 -4.48 -25.96
N ASP A 79 -20.22 -4.69 -27.16
CA ASP A 79 -19.41 -4.83 -28.39
C ASP A 79 -18.50 -3.62 -28.59
N TRP A 80 -19.04 -2.41 -28.49
CA TRP A 80 -18.24 -1.17 -28.57
C TRP A 80 -17.14 -1.12 -27.49
N ALA A 81 -17.44 -1.51 -26.25
CA ALA A 81 -16.46 -1.50 -25.16
C ALA A 81 -15.35 -2.53 -25.39
N LEU A 82 -15.68 -3.72 -25.89
CA LEU A 82 -14.71 -4.76 -26.22
C LEU A 82 -13.83 -4.33 -27.40
N GLU A 83 -14.40 -3.74 -28.45
CA GLU A 83 -13.66 -3.19 -29.58
C GLU A 83 -12.70 -2.08 -29.14
N ALA A 84 -13.16 -1.16 -28.29
CA ALA A 84 -12.31 -0.08 -27.75
C ALA A 84 -11.15 -0.62 -26.92
N LEU A 85 -11.39 -1.61 -26.07
CA LEU A 85 -10.33 -2.26 -25.27
C LEU A 85 -9.37 -3.07 -26.13
N ALA A 86 -9.87 -3.74 -27.17
CA ALA A 86 -9.04 -4.47 -28.13
C ALA A 86 -8.17 -3.53 -28.96
N SER A 87 -8.70 -2.35 -29.36
CA SER A 87 -7.96 -1.37 -30.15
C SER A 87 -6.73 -0.80 -29.42
N VAL A 88 -6.76 -0.77 -28.07
CA VAL A 88 -5.63 -0.35 -27.25
C VAL A 88 -4.78 -1.55 -26.76
N GLY A 89 -5.08 -2.77 -27.24
CA GLY A 89 -4.33 -3.96 -26.89
C GLY A 89 -4.57 -4.50 -25.47
N ALA A 90 -5.62 -4.03 -24.77
CA ALA A 90 -5.93 -4.47 -23.43
C ALA A 90 -6.57 -5.87 -23.38
N LEU A 91 -7.27 -6.28 -24.44
CA LEU A 91 -7.84 -7.61 -24.58
C LEU A 91 -7.79 -8.09 -26.05
N THR A 92 -8.02 -9.40 -26.25
CA THR A 92 -8.32 -9.99 -27.54
C THR A 92 -9.72 -10.57 -27.52
N VAL A 93 -10.38 -10.58 -28.70
CA VAL A 93 -11.69 -11.24 -28.89
C VAL A 93 -11.53 -12.21 -30.05
N ASP A 94 -11.52 -13.51 -29.74
CA ASP A 94 -11.37 -14.59 -30.70
C ASP A 94 -12.51 -15.60 -30.50
N ASP A 95 -13.14 -16.02 -31.59
CA ASP A 95 -14.27 -16.99 -31.58
C ASP A 95 -15.37 -16.69 -30.56
N GLY A 96 -15.70 -15.39 -30.35
CA GLY A 96 -16.72 -14.96 -29.40
C GLY A 96 -16.28 -15.07 -27.93
N GLN A 97 -14.99 -15.20 -27.68
CA GLN A 97 -14.40 -15.20 -26.34
C GLN A 97 -13.47 -14.00 -26.16
N ALA A 98 -13.58 -13.34 -25.01
CA ALA A 98 -12.70 -12.23 -24.63
C ALA A 98 -11.62 -12.72 -23.65
N THR A 99 -10.38 -12.31 -23.89
CA THR A 99 -9.22 -12.65 -23.04
C THR A 99 -8.39 -11.41 -22.78
N LEU A 100 -8.04 -11.15 -21.50
CA LEU A 100 -7.14 -10.06 -21.16
C LEU A 100 -5.72 -10.37 -21.63
N THR A 101 -5.07 -9.39 -22.26
CA THR A 101 -3.65 -9.39 -22.52
C THR A 101 -2.86 -9.10 -21.23
N PRO A 102 -1.52 -9.26 -21.21
CA PRO A 102 -0.69 -8.79 -20.09
C PRO A 102 -0.91 -7.31 -19.76
N LEU A 103 -1.08 -6.46 -20.79
CA LEU A 103 -1.40 -5.03 -20.61
C LEU A 103 -2.78 -4.84 -19.94
N GLY A 104 -3.78 -5.59 -20.37
CA GLY A 104 -5.12 -5.54 -19.77
C GLY A 104 -5.12 -6.01 -18.33
N ASN A 105 -4.42 -7.10 -18.02
CA ASN A 105 -4.25 -7.59 -16.66
C ASN A 105 -3.58 -6.53 -15.76
N TRP A 106 -2.51 -5.91 -16.23
CA TRP A 106 -1.84 -4.82 -15.52
C TRP A 106 -2.78 -3.62 -15.28
N ALA A 107 -3.54 -3.21 -16.29
CA ALA A 107 -4.48 -2.08 -16.18
C ALA A 107 -5.61 -2.38 -15.16
N VAL A 108 -6.14 -3.61 -15.14
CA VAL A 108 -7.13 -4.02 -14.13
C VAL A 108 -6.52 -4.02 -12.74
N TRP A 109 -5.30 -4.55 -12.59
CA TRP A 109 -4.60 -4.54 -11.31
C TRP A 109 -4.38 -3.12 -10.78
N VAL A 110 -3.88 -2.20 -11.61
CA VAL A 110 -3.72 -0.78 -11.24
C VAL A 110 -5.05 -0.15 -10.83
N LYS A 111 -6.15 -0.49 -11.53
CA LYS A 111 -7.49 0.03 -11.18
C LYS A 111 -8.01 -0.53 -9.86
N LEU A 112 -7.80 -1.81 -9.59
CA LEU A 112 -8.16 -2.42 -8.32
C LEU A 112 -7.34 -1.82 -7.18
N GLU A 113 -6.05 -1.60 -7.37
CA GLU A 113 -5.20 -0.91 -6.40
C GLU A 113 -5.74 0.50 -6.10
N GLN A 114 -6.09 1.28 -7.13
CA GLN A 114 -6.70 2.60 -6.94
C GLN A 114 -8.01 2.56 -6.14
N ILE A 115 -8.86 1.55 -6.39
CA ILE A 115 -10.11 1.36 -5.63
C ILE A 115 -9.80 0.99 -4.17
N CYS A 116 -8.84 0.10 -3.94
CA CYS A 116 -8.40 -0.26 -2.59
C CYS A 116 -7.80 0.94 -1.85
N VAL A 117 -6.96 1.73 -2.52
CA VAL A 117 -6.42 2.99 -1.99
C VAL A 117 -7.54 3.96 -1.63
N ALA A 118 -8.53 4.14 -2.51
CA ALA A 118 -9.68 5.02 -2.25
C ALA A 118 -10.58 4.52 -1.11
N ALA A 119 -10.75 3.20 -1.00
CA ALA A 119 -11.54 2.57 0.07
C ALA A 119 -10.83 2.61 1.44
N GLN A 120 -9.49 2.63 1.42
CA GLN A 120 -8.65 2.85 2.60
C GLN A 120 -8.32 4.34 2.78
N SER A 121 -9.14 5.21 2.18
CA SER A 121 -8.93 6.65 2.13
C SER A 121 -8.53 7.25 3.48
N PRO A 122 -7.63 8.24 3.48
CA PRO A 122 -6.99 8.79 4.65
C PRO A 122 -8.02 9.24 5.68
N ALA A 123 -8.02 8.56 6.80
CA ALA A 123 -8.95 8.84 7.87
C ALA A 123 -8.38 9.92 8.80
N GLY A 124 -8.20 11.13 8.26
CA GLY A 124 -8.08 12.28 9.14
C GLY A 124 -6.73 12.52 9.82
N HIS A 125 -5.64 11.98 9.30
CA HIS A 125 -4.29 12.26 9.83
C HIS A 125 -3.64 13.51 9.20
N ILE A 126 -4.29 14.14 8.22
CA ILE A 126 -3.75 15.29 7.48
C ILE A 126 -3.35 16.45 8.40
N GLU A 127 -4.18 16.75 9.40
CA GLU A 127 -3.95 17.84 10.37
C GLU A 127 -3.08 17.40 11.57
N GLN A 128 -2.75 16.11 11.67
CA GLN A 128 -2.01 15.56 12.81
C GLN A 128 -0.50 15.84 12.68
N PRO A 129 0.26 15.85 13.80
CA PRO A 129 1.72 15.81 13.76
C PRO A 129 2.26 14.60 12.99
N ALA A 130 3.50 14.69 12.49
CA ALA A 130 4.13 13.61 11.72
C ALA A 130 4.08 12.24 12.43
N GLU A 131 4.33 12.19 13.73
CA GLU A 131 4.30 10.95 14.51
C GLU A 131 2.92 10.28 14.48
N ALA A 132 1.85 11.05 14.71
CA ALA A 132 0.49 10.51 14.70
C ALA A 132 0.07 10.05 13.29
N MET A 133 0.45 10.79 12.25
CA MET A 133 0.24 10.41 10.86
C MET A 133 0.95 9.10 10.53
N LEU A 134 2.24 8.96 10.87
CA LEU A 134 3.01 7.74 10.63
C LEU A 134 2.45 6.55 11.40
N ARG A 135 2.06 6.71 12.67
CA ARG A 135 1.36 5.66 13.46
C ARG A 135 0.06 5.21 12.81
N GLY A 136 -0.70 6.13 12.22
CA GLY A 136 -1.90 5.82 11.44
C GLY A 136 -1.61 4.99 10.20
N CYS A 137 -0.44 5.15 9.60
CA CYS A 137 -0.02 4.43 8.39
C CYS A 137 0.54 3.02 8.64
N VAL A 138 0.87 2.67 9.88
CA VAL A 138 1.51 1.40 10.27
C VAL A 138 0.82 0.15 9.72
N ARG A 139 -0.52 0.15 9.64
CA ARG A 139 -1.33 -0.98 9.15
C ARG A 139 -1.76 -0.85 7.70
N LEU A 140 -1.35 0.21 7.03
CA LEU A 140 -1.69 0.43 5.63
C LEU A 140 -0.72 -0.32 4.72
N THR A 141 -1.22 -0.79 3.60
CA THR A 141 -0.36 -1.26 2.51
C THR A 141 0.40 -0.08 1.88
N PRO A 142 1.51 -0.31 1.15
CA PRO A 142 2.36 0.77 0.62
C PRO A 142 1.62 1.83 -0.22
N GLY A 143 0.64 1.43 -1.03
CA GLY A 143 -0.15 2.35 -1.87
C GLY A 143 -0.93 3.38 -1.04
N PRO A 144 -1.85 2.94 -0.15
CA PRO A 144 -2.57 3.78 0.80
C PRO A 144 -1.66 4.63 1.69
N ALA A 145 -0.57 4.05 2.23
CA ALA A 145 0.38 4.81 3.05
C ALA A 145 0.99 6.00 2.28
N ARG A 146 1.41 5.78 1.03
CA ARG A 146 1.92 6.85 0.15
C ARG A 146 0.85 7.91 -0.17
N ALA A 147 -0.42 7.52 -0.31
CA ALA A 147 -1.51 8.46 -0.51
C ALA A 147 -1.70 9.35 0.72
N GLU A 148 -1.63 8.76 1.94
CA GLU A 148 -1.68 9.49 3.21
C GLU A 148 -0.50 10.47 3.33
N TYR A 149 0.73 10.03 3.04
CA TYR A 149 1.91 10.91 3.04
C TYR A 149 1.74 12.09 2.09
N ARG A 150 1.24 11.88 0.86
CA ARG A 150 1.00 12.96 -0.11
C ARG A 150 -0.04 13.97 0.40
N ALA A 151 -1.14 13.48 0.96
CA ALA A 151 -2.20 14.34 1.51
C ALA A 151 -1.68 15.16 2.70
N TRP A 152 -0.91 14.52 3.60
CA TRP A 152 -0.29 15.16 4.75
C TRP A 152 0.73 16.23 4.33
N LEU A 153 1.56 15.95 3.33
CA LEU A 153 2.56 16.87 2.78
C LEU A 153 1.90 18.07 2.08
N ALA A 154 0.81 17.85 1.34
CA ALA A 154 0.09 18.92 0.64
C ALA A 154 -0.52 19.97 1.57
N ALA A 155 -0.78 19.62 2.84
CA ALA A 155 -1.38 20.51 3.84
C ALA A 155 -0.37 21.43 4.56
N ARG A 156 0.92 21.35 4.25
CA ARG A 156 1.96 22.09 5.00
C ARG A 156 3.18 22.48 4.18
N PRO A 157 3.96 23.49 4.63
CA PRO A 157 5.24 23.83 3.98
C PRO A 157 6.21 22.65 4.01
N VAL A 158 6.86 22.38 2.88
CA VAL A 158 7.74 21.20 2.69
C VAL A 158 8.87 21.16 3.73
N GLY A 159 9.57 22.28 3.96
CA GLY A 159 10.65 22.33 4.95
C GLY A 159 10.18 22.00 6.37
N LYS A 160 8.96 22.42 6.76
CA LYS A 160 8.37 22.05 8.05
C LYS A 160 8.05 20.57 8.10
N ALA A 161 7.50 20.00 7.01
CA ALA A 161 7.20 18.57 6.92
C ALA A 161 8.47 17.72 7.05
N VAL A 162 9.54 18.07 6.35
CA VAL A 162 10.84 17.38 6.42
C VAL A 162 11.40 17.43 7.86
N ALA A 163 11.37 18.60 8.48
CA ALA A 163 11.86 18.77 9.88
C ALA A 163 11.05 17.89 10.86
N GLU A 164 9.72 17.84 10.73
CA GLU A 164 8.87 16.99 11.57
C GLU A 164 9.15 15.50 11.35
N LEU A 165 9.30 15.03 10.10
CA LEU A 165 9.62 13.64 9.77
C LEU A 165 10.97 13.22 10.34
N LEU A 166 12.01 14.06 10.19
CA LEU A 166 13.34 13.79 10.74
C LEU A 166 13.34 13.84 12.27
N ALA A 167 12.51 14.69 12.89
CA ALA A 167 12.36 14.69 14.35
C ALA A 167 11.78 13.36 14.86
N VAL A 168 10.80 12.78 14.15
CA VAL A 168 10.27 11.44 14.46
C VAL A 168 11.33 10.36 14.22
N ALA A 169 12.10 10.45 13.13
CA ALA A 169 13.14 9.48 12.83
C ALA A 169 14.25 9.44 13.89
N ARG A 170 14.52 10.54 14.59
CA ARG A 170 15.47 10.62 15.71
C ARG A 170 14.98 9.96 16.99
N GLY A 171 13.69 9.67 17.08
CA GLY A 171 13.11 8.97 18.23
C GLY A 171 13.57 7.52 18.36
N ASP A 172 13.15 6.88 19.44
CA ASP A 172 13.55 5.49 19.76
C ASP A 172 12.73 4.42 19.04
N ASP A 173 11.66 4.80 18.35
CA ASP A 173 10.75 3.90 17.64
C ASP A 173 11.31 3.55 16.25
N ALA A 174 11.85 2.35 16.13
CA ALA A 174 12.48 1.86 14.91
C ALA A 174 11.52 1.80 13.71
N LEU A 175 10.24 1.47 13.96
CA LEU A 175 9.23 1.42 12.90
C LEU A 175 8.92 2.81 12.38
N LEU A 176 8.68 3.77 13.28
CA LEU A 176 8.42 5.14 12.89
C LEU A 176 9.62 5.77 12.17
N ARG A 177 10.85 5.37 12.52
CA ARG A 177 12.06 5.77 11.80
C ARG A 177 12.01 5.32 10.34
N GLY A 178 11.73 4.03 10.10
CA GLY A 178 11.56 3.51 8.75
C GLY A 178 10.46 4.20 7.97
N LEU A 179 9.27 4.37 8.57
CA LEU A 179 8.13 5.05 7.95
C LEU A 179 8.40 6.54 7.67
N ALA A 180 9.18 7.22 8.50
CA ALA A 180 9.60 8.60 8.25
C ALA A 180 10.46 8.70 6.98
N PHE A 181 11.40 7.78 6.77
CA PHE A 181 12.19 7.74 5.54
C PHE A 181 11.36 7.34 4.32
N GLU A 182 10.35 6.45 4.48
CA GLU A 182 9.36 6.20 3.41
C GLU A 182 8.58 7.47 3.02
N ALA A 183 8.17 8.27 4.00
CA ALA A 183 7.51 9.55 3.74
C ALA A 183 8.47 10.57 3.09
N LEU A 184 9.75 10.60 3.49
CA LEU A 184 10.77 11.43 2.87
C LEU A 184 11.05 11.05 1.40
N ARG A 185 10.88 9.77 1.00
CA ARG A 185 10.91 9.36 -0.42
C ARG A 185 9.79 10.04 -1.23
N VAL A 186 8.64 10.25 -0.62
CA VAL A 186 7.52 10.96 -1.27
C VAL A 186 7.80 12.47 -1.40
N VAL A 187 8.56 13.06 -0.47
CA VAL A 187 9.03 14.46 -0.57
C VAL A 187 9.98 14.63 -1.76
N GLY A 188 10.87 13.68 -1.99
CA GLY A 188 11.85 13.70 -3.07
C GLY A 188 12.93 14.78 -2.87
N ALA A 189 13.39 15.39 -3.98
CA ALA A 189 14.52 16.32 -4.03
C ALA A 189 14.48 17.45 -2.98
N ALA A 190 13.30 17.88 -2.57
CA ALA A 190 13.17 18.94 -1.57
C ALA A 190 13.63 18.53 -0.16
N ALA A 191 13.86 17.23 0.10
CA ALA A 191 14.38 16.73 1.38
C ALA A 191 15.91 16.48 1.35
N GLU A 192 16.55 16.58 0.19
CA GLU A 192 17.94 16.13 -0.01
C GLU A 192 18.94 16.76 0.95
N ALA A 193 18.87 18.08 1.15
CA ALA A 193 19.81 18.80 1.99
C ALA A 193 19.76 18.33 3.45
N GLU A 194 18.54 18.17 3.98
CA GLU A 194 18.27 17.75 5.35
C GLU A 194 18.58 16.26 5.55
N VAL A 195 18.29 15.41 4.57
CA VAL A 195 18.66 13.98 4.60
C VAL A 195 20.18 13.82 4.53
N ARG A 196 20.88 14.60 3.71
CA ARG A 196 22.34 14.63 3.64
C ARG A 196 22.95 15.06 4.98
N ALA A 197 22.36 16.02 5.66
CA ALA A 197 22.77 16.40 7.01
C ALA A 197 22.53 15.27 8.03
N ALA A 198 21.39 14.58 7.94
CA ALA A 198 21.04 13.45 8.79
C ALA A 198 21.99 12.24 8.62
N ALA A 199 22.68 12.10 7.49
CA ALA A 199 23.73 11.10 7.30
C ALA A 199 24.94 11.28 8.24
N GLY A 200 25.08 12.42 8.90
CA GLY A 200 26.05 12.64 9.99
C GLY A 200 25.62 12.08 11.34
N GLU A 201 24.37 11.66 11.50
CA GLU A 201 23.80 11.13 12.74
C GLU A 201 23.82 9.59 12.72
N PRO A 202 24.59 8.91 13.61
CA PRO A 202 24.77 7.46 13.53
C PRO A 202 23.48 6.64 13.43
N PRO A 203 22.39 6.94 14.20
CA PRO A 203 21.13 6.17 14.10
C PRO A 203 20.39 6.36 12.78
N LEU A 204 20.57 7.50 12.11
CA LEU A 204 19.88 7.84 10.87
C LEU A 204 20.73 7.54 9.63
N ARG A 205 22.03 7.42 9.81
CA ARG A 205 23.00 7.32 8.72
C ARG A 205 22.68 6.22 7.72
N PRO A 206 22.37 4.96 8.10
CA PRO A 206 22.06 3.92 7.12
C PRO A 206 20.84 4.25 6.26
N TYR A 207 19.79 4.78 6.87
CA TYR A 207 18.56 5.20 6.18
C TYR A 207 18.83 6.36 5.22
N ALA A 208 19.60 7.36 5.67
CA ALA A 208 19.93 8.53 4.88
C ALA A 208 20.80 8.17 3.66
N LEU A 209 21.78 7.27 3.83
CA LEU A 209 22.64 6.81 2.73
C LEU A 209 21.83 6.06 1.66
N LEU A 210 20.95 5.15 2.08
CA LEU A 210 20.06 4.43 1.14
C LEU A 210 19.12 5.41 0.41
N TRP A 211 18.52 6.36 1.14
CA TRP A 211 17.67 7.36 0.54
C TRP A 211 18.41 8.21 -0.52
N LEU A 212 19.63 8.64 -0.21
CA LEU A 212 20.46 9.44 -1.13
C LEU A 212 20.85 8.64 -2.37
N ALA A 213 21.27 7.38 -2.20
CA ALA A 213 21.62 6.50 -3.30
C ALA A 213 20.42 6.26 -4.26
N GLU A 214 19.24 5.95 -3.70
CA GLU A 214 18.01 5.82 -4.48
C GLU A 214 17.65 7.12 -5.21
N HIS A 215 17.84 8.26 -4.55
CA HIS A 215 17.55 9.58 -5.13
C HIS A 215 18.51 9.92 -6.28
N GLU A 216 19.75 9.50 -6.20
CA GLU A 216 20.78 9.65 -7.24
C GLU A 216 20.62 8.62 -8.38
N GLY A 217 19.64 7.70 -8.26
CA GLY A 217 19.29 6.73 -9.30
C GLY A 217 20.09 5.43 -9.22
N ALA A 218 20.68 5.11 -8.07
CA ALA A 218 21.31 3.81 -7.85
C ALA A 218 20.27 2.68 -7.92
N ASP A 219 20.64 1.55 -8.51
CA ASP A 219 19.81 0.37 -8.57
C ASP A 219 19.61 -0.17 -7.13
N PRO A 220 18.38 -0.51 -6.72
CA PRO A 220 18.14 -1.18 -5.43
C PRO A 220 18.97 -2.46 -5.23
N ASP A 221 19.34 -3.15 -6.30
CA ASP A 221 20.20 -4.34 -6.25
C ASP A 221 21.66 -3.99 -5.95
N GLU A 222 22.08 -2.75 -6.12
CA GLU A 222 23.40 -2.22 -5.76
C GLU A 222 23.45 -1.65 -4.32
N ALA A 223 22.32 -1.67 -3.60
CA ALA A 223 22.23 -1.18 -2.23
C ALA A 223 23.24 -1.81 -1.24
N PRO A 224 23.70 -3.07 -1.37
CA PRO A 224 24.75 -3.63 -0.55
C PRO A 224 26.08 -2.87 -0.59
N ASP A 225 26.37 -2.17 -1.70
CA ASP A 225 27.61 -1.41 -1.87
C ASP A 225 27.54 0.00 -1.28
N VAL A 226 26.33 0.48 -0.94
CA VAL A 226 26.09 1.81 -0.36
C VAL A 226 26.40 1.86 1.13
N LEU A 227 26.14 0.76 1.84
CA LEU A 227 26.35 0.65 3.28
C LEU A 227 27.62 -0.15 3.61
N THR A 228 28.36 0.32 4.59
CA THR A 228 29.37 -0.54 5.23
C THR A 228 28.69 -1.73 5.92
N ARG A 229 29.45 -2.79 6.19
CA ARG A 229 28.96 -3.97 6.92
C ARG A 229 28.35 -3.60 8.27
N GLU A 230 28.98 -2.67 8.95
CA GLU A 230 28.55 -2.17 10.25
C GLU A 230 27.20 -1.43 10.14
N GLU A 231 27.07 -0.54 9.17
CA GLU A 231 25.80 0.18 8.90
C GLU A 231 24.68 -0.78 8.48
N ALA A 232 24.99 -1.77 7.65
CA ALA A 232 24.02 -2.78 7.26
C ALA A 232 23.54 -3.63 8.46
N THR A 233 24.46 -4.02 9.35
CA THR A 233 24.14 -4.75 10.57
C THR A 233 23.30 -3.89 11.52
N TRP A 234 23.63 -2.60 11.66
CA TRP A 234 22.84 -1.67 12.48
C TRP A 234 21.40 -1.56 11.96
N LEU A 235 21.23 -1.36 10.65
CA LEU A 235 19.92 -1.30 10.00
C LEU A 235 19.15 -2.61 10.14
N TRP A 236 19.84 -3.75 10.06
CA TRP A 236 19.24 -5.06 10.26
C TRP A 236 18.64 -5.18 11.67
N VAL A 237 19.38 -4.78 12.72
CA VAL A 237 18.88 -4.81 14.11
C VAL A 237 17.69 -3.86 14.27
N ASP A 238 17.74 -2.67 13.68
CA ASP A 238 16.68 -1.67 13.78
C ASP A 238 15.39 -2.18 13.09
N THR A 239 15.51 -2.77 11.90
CA THR A 239 14.38 -3.40 11.21
C THR A 239 13.81 -4.57 12.01
N ALA A 240 14.66 -5.42 12.59
CA ALA A 240 14.23 -6.50 13.47
C ALA A 240 13.49 -5.97 14.70
N ALA A 241 13.92 -4.85 15.28
CA ALA A 241 13.24 -4.21 16.40
C ALA A 241 11.84 -3.71 16.01
N ALA A 242 11.69 -3.14 14.82
CA ALA A 242 10.38 -2.77 14.28
C ALA A 242 9.44 -3.98 14.15
N VAL A 243 9.94 -5.11 13.65
CA VAL A 243 9.17 -6.37 13.55
C VAL A 243 8.77 -6.90 14.92
N VAL A 244 9.66 -6.82 15.91
CA VAL A 244 9.36 -7.22 17.31
C VAL A 244 8.25 -6.39 17.91
N ASP A 245 8.28 -5.07 17.69
CA ASP A 245 7.26 -4.16 18.24
C ASP A 245 5.87 -4.39 17.60
N HIS A 246 5.83 -4.95 16.38
CA HIS A 246 4.59 -5.38 15.73
C HIS A 246 4.09 -6.77 16.16
N GLY A 247 4.90 -7.55 16.87
CA GLY A 247 4.53 -8.89 17.34
C GLY A 247 4.47 -9.95 16.25
N GLU A 248 5.11 -9.74 15.10
CA GLU A 248 5.11 -10.65 13.95
C GLU A 248 6.31 -11.61 13.99
N SER A 249 6.24 -12.62 14.85
CA SER A 249 7.33 -13.59 15.08
C SER A 249 7.82 -14.29 13.81
N ASP A 250 6.90 -14.64 12.89
CA ASP A 250 7.27 -15.33 11.65
C ASP A 250 8.06 -14.42 10.69
N LEU A 251 7.79 -13.12 10.70
CA LEU A 251 8.57 -12.14 9.94
C LEU A 251 9.98 -12.00 10.52
N LEU A 252 10.13 -12.06 11.83
CA LEU A 252 11.43 -11.96 12.48
C LEU A 252 12.34 -13.13 12.10
N VAL A 253 11.82 -14.36 12.04
CA VAL A 253 12.58 -15.55 11.60
C VAL A 253 12.98 -15.39 10.13
N ARG A 254 12.05 -15.00 9.25
CA ARG A 254 12.35 -14.75 7.84
C ARG A 254 13.38 -13.62 7.65
N HIS A 255 13.32 -12.59 8.47
CA HIS A 255 14.29 -11.50 8.44
C HIS A 255 15.70 -11.98 8.81
N LEU A 256 15.83 -12.91 9.76
CA LEU A 256 17.10 -13.57 10.02
C LEU A 256 17.57 -14.39 8.82
N GLU A 257 16.70 -15.22 8.24
CA GLU A 257 17.04 -16.08 7.11
C GLU A 257 17.48 -15.28 5.87
N SER A 258 16.86 -14.11 5.63
CA SER A 258 17.20 -13.24 4.49
C SER A 258 18.53 -12.47 4.67
N ALA A 259 18.96 -12.26 5.90
CA ALA A 259 20.18 -11.49 6.21
C ALA A 259 21.49 -12.26 5.97
N VAL A 260 21.41 -13.55 5.66
CA VAL A 260 22.57 -14.44 5.63
C VAL A 260 23.34 -14.32 4.32
N GLN A 261 24.20 -13.32 4.20
CA GLN A 261 25.33 -13.34 3.27
C GLN A 261 26.55 -14.15 3.81
N GLY A 262 26.35 -14.86 4.93
CA GLY A 262 27.38 -15.63 5.61
C GLY A 262 26.77 -16.73 6.47
N THR A 263 27.31 -16.95 7.66
CA THR A 263 26.77 -17.88 8.65
C THR A 263 26.05 -17.12 9.75
N VAL A 264 24.97 -17.71 10.31
CA VAL A 264 24.26 -17.12 11.47
C VAL A 264 25.21 -16.79 12.63
N PRO A 265 26.21 -17.62 13.00
CA PRO A 265 27.21 -17.24 14.01
C PRO A 265 27.94 -15.94 13.70
N ALA A 266 28.36 -15.72 12.45
CA ALA A 266 29.04 -14.49 12.06
C ALA A 266 28.14 -13.26 12.21
N LEU A 267 26.89 -13.35 11.78
CA LEU A 267 25.89 -12.29 11.99
C LEU A 267 25.65 -11.99 13.47
N LEU A 268 25.57 -13.02 14.32
CA LEU A 268 25.40 -12.83 15.77
C LEU A 268 26.60 -12.12 16.41
N ASP A 269 27.82 -12.40 15.93
CA ASP A 269 29.01 -11.73 16.43
C ASP A 269 29.04 -10.24 16.00
N GLU A 270 28.64 -9.94 14.77
CA GLU A 270 28.47 -8.56 14.29
C GLU A 270 27.39 -7.81 15.06
N VAL A 271 26.21 -8.42 15.23
CA VAL A 271 25.09 -7.84 16.02
C VAL A 271 25.51 -7.54 17.46
N ARG A 272 26.39 -8.37 18.04
CA ARG A 272 26.93 -8.12 19.38
C ARG A 272 27.89 -6.93 19.41
N ALA A 273 28.67 -6.75 18.36
CA ALA A 273 29.70 -5.70 18.28
C ALA A 273 29.11 -4.32 17.98
N ILE A 274 27.95 -4.24 17.31
CA ILE A 274 27.40 -2.97 16.78
C ILE A 274 26.94 -1.99 17.86
N GLY A 275 26.62 -2.46 19.08
CA GLY A 275 26.17 -1.62 20.18
C GLY A 275 24.78 -0.99 19.99
N HIS A 276 23.93 -1.57 19.15
CA HIS A 276 22.56 -1.07 18.93
C HIS A 276 21.73 -1.20 20.21
N PRO A 277 20.97 -0.17 20.65
CA PRO A 277 20.25 -0.16 21.93
C PRO A 277 19.22 -1.27 22.07
N ARG A 278 18.64 -1.74 20.95
CA ARG A 278 17.60 -2.78 20.93
C ARG A 278 18.15 -4.19 20.71
N THR A 279 19.47 -4.39 20.64
CA THR A 279 20.12 -5.69 20.35
C THR A 279 19.60 -6.81 21.26
N VAL A 280 19.60 -6.61 22.58
CA VAL A 280 19.17 -7.64 23.53
C VAL A 280 17.71 -8.03 23.31
N GLN A 281 16.84 -7.05 23.12
CA GLN A 281 15.41 -7.29 22.89
C GLN A 281 15.17 -8.10 21.61
N VAL A 282 15.83 -7.73 20.52
CA VAL A 282 15.73 -8.43 19.23
C VAL A 282 16.22 -9.86 19.36
N LEU A 283 17.39 -10.09 19.98
CA LEU A 283 17.93 -11.43 20.17
C LEU A 283 17.05 -12.31 21.07
N VAL A 284 16.46 -11.75 22.13
CA VAL A 284 15.52 -12.49 22.99
C VAL A 284 14.26 -12.89 22.25
N ALA A 285 13.68 -11.96 21.47
CA ALA A 285 12.50 -12.24 20.67
C ALA A 285 12.79 -13.29 19.58
N LEU A 286 13.92 -13.17 18.89
CA LEU A 286 14.37 -14.12 17.88
C LEU A 286 14.57 -15.53 18.47
N ALA A 287 15.21 -15.63 19.67
CA ALA A 287 15.39 -16.90 20.34
C ALA A 287 14.08 -17.55 20.80
N ALA A 288 13.05 -16.76 21.04
CA ALA A 288 11.70 -17.26 21.38
C ALA A 288 10.93 -17.73 20.14
N ALA A 289 11.12 -17.04 18.99
CA ALA A 289 10.40 -17.31 17.75
C ALA A 289 11.02 -18.46 16.93
N HIS A 290 12.33 -18.68 17.02
CA HIS A 290 13.04 -19.57 16.11
C HIS A 290 12.72 -21.05 16.35
N PRO A 291 12.30 -21.82 15.31
CA PRO A 291 11.89 -23.22 15.45
C PRO A 291 13.04 -24.19 15.75
N ASP A 292 14.29 -23.87 15.33
CA ASP A 292 15.47 -24.70 15.60
C ASP A 292 15.98 -24.44 17.05
N PRO A 293 15.94 -25.46 17.94
CA PRO A 293 16.37 -25.31 19.32
C PRO A 293 17.87 -25.01 19.48
N ALA A 294 18.71 -25.49 18.54
CA ALA A 294 20.15 -25.28 18.59
C ALA A 294 20.47 -23.80 18.28
N LEU A 295 19.80 -23.23 17.25
CA LEU A 295 19.95 -21.85 16.91
C LEU A 295 19.34 -20.93 17.98
N ALA A 296 18.15 -21.25 18.47
CA ALA A 296 17.52 -20.52 19.58
C ALA A 296 18.42 -20.45 20.83
N LYS A 297 19.15 -21.53 21.12
CA LYS A 297 20.14 -21.55 22.21
C LYS A 297 21.34 -20.67 21.93
N ALA A 298 21.87 -20.67 20.69
CA ALA A 298 22.98 -19.80 20.29
C ALA A 298 22.61 -18.32 20.39
N VAL A 299 21.42 -17.95 19.90
CA VAL A 299 20.87 -16.58 19.98
C VAL A 299 20.68 -16.13 21.42
N ARG A 300 20.12 -16.98 22.30
CA ARG A 300 20.01 -16.67 23.74
C ARG A 300 21.36 -16.43 24.40
N ARG A 301 22.38 -17.22 24.04
CA ARG A 301 23.74 -17.02 24.54
C ARG A 301 24.28 -15.65 24.08
N ALA A 302 24.08 -15.28 22.81
CA ALA A 302 24.48 -13.97 22.30
C ALA A 302 23.77 -12.84 23.05
N ALA A 303 22.45 -12.94 23.28
CA ALA A 303 21.68 -11.97 24.07
C ALA A 303 22.25 -11.78 25.49
N PHE A 304 22.57 -12.89 26.15
CA PHE A 304 23.16 -12.86 27.50
C PHE A 304 24.54 -12.18 27.51
N GLN A 305 25.39 -12.47 26.53
CA GLN A 305 26.71 -11.87 26.40
C GLN A 305 26.64 -10.34 26.20
N VAL A 306 25.70 -9.86 25.34
CA VAL A 306 25.46 -8.41 25.18
C VAL A 306 24.98 -7.78 26.49
N HIS A 307 24.02 -8.43 27.17
CA HIS A 307 23.44 -7.92 28.41
C HIS A 307 24.47 -7.80 29.56
N THR A 308 25.41 -8.74 29.64
CA THR A 308 26.43 -8.78 30.71
C THR A 308 27.67 -7.97 30.38
N GLY A 309 27.74 -7.30 29.22
CA GLY A 309 28.91 -6.62 28.76
C GLY A 309 30.09 -7.57 28.53
N GLY A 310 29.79 -8.82 28.17
CA GLY A 310 30.77 -9.90 28.06
C GLY A 310 31.83 -9.60 27.01
N SER A 311 32.99 -9.38 27.50
CA SER A 311 34.30 -9.45 26.84
C SER A 311 34.62 -10.90 26.50
#